data_72971a6aac8b7159dee8a1345682405f
#
_entry.id   72971a6aac8b7159dee8a1345682405f
#
_cell.length_a   1.000
_cell.length_b   1.000
_cell.length_c   1.000
_cell.angle_alpha   90.00
_cell.angle_beta   90.00
_cell.angle_gamma   90.00
#
_symmetry.space_group_name_H-M   'P 1'
#
loop_
_entity.id
_entity.type
_entity.pdbx_description
1 polymer ?
#
loop_
_entity_poly.entity_id
_entity_poly.type
_entity_poly.pdbx_seq_one_letter_code
_entity_poly.pdbx_strand_id
1 'polypeptide(L)'
;MNFLEKRQNFVVALMRFALGWHLAYLGVWAVTSEWNYSWAGCFRCAHWIFGCLFRAIGNSAAMMGCVDFVLAWGLLAAGVLLMLGRLVRPAAVFGIVYLALMYVINPPHFGHTGESHFLYVDRNVVEILMLVCVMAWRGKKKEENMEMVEESEAKEVAE
;
A
#
# COMPACT_ATOMS: atom_id res chain seq x y z
N MET A 1 -8.42 26.85 -12.71
CA MET A 1 -7.57 25.91 -11.93
C MET A 1 -6.37 26.67 -11.40
N ASN A 2 -6.32 26.91 -10.08
CA ASN A 2 -5.31 27.74 -9.44
C ASN A 2 -3.91 27.10 -9.49
N PHE A 3 -2.86 27.92 -9.53
CA PHE A 3 -1.46 27.46 -9.54
C PHE A 3 -1.13 26.49 -8.38
N LEU A 4 -1.70 26.73 -7.20
CA LEU A 4 -1.56 25.86 -6.02
C LEU A 4 -2.15 24.48 -6.25
N GLU A 5 -3.32 24.39 -6.86
CA GLU A 5 -4.01 23.14 -7.18
C GLU A 5 -3.22 22.27 -8.19
N LYS A 6 -2.62 22.92 -9.19
CA LYS A 6 -1.72 22.25 -10.14
C LYS A 6 -0.51 21.61 -9.44
N ARG A 7 0.10 22.34 -8.50
CA ARG A 7 1.24 21.84 -7.72
C ARG A 7 0.83 20.67 -6.83
N GLN A 8 -0.30 20.75 -6.14
CA GLN A 8 -0.79 19.68 -5.29
C GLN A 8 -1.10 18.41 -6.09
N ASN A 9 -1.76 18.54 -7.23
CA ASN A 9 -2.03 17.41 -8.12
C ASN A 9 -0.74 16.73 -8.61
N PHE A 10 0.30 17.53 -8.93
CA PHE A 10 1.60 17.01 -9.34
C PHE A 10 2.29 16.24 -8.20
N VAL A 11 2.32 16.80 -6.98
CA VAL A 11 2.93 16.13 -5.81
C VAL A 11 2.23 14.81 -5.51
N VAL A 12 0.89 14.78 -5.51
CA VAL A 12 0.13 13.55 -5.28
C VAL A 12 0.36 12.51 -6.39
N ALA A 13 0.49 12.96 -7.64
CA ALA A 13 0.82 12.07 -8.75
C ALA A 13 2.22 11.47 -8.60
N LEU A 14 3.21 12.28 -8.16
CA LEU A 14 4.56 11.81 -7.89
C LEU A 14 4.61 10.82 -6.74
N MET A 15 3.93 11.13 -5.62
CA MET A 15 3.80 10.21 -4.48
C MET A 15 3.19 8.87 -4.90
N ARG A 16 2.11 8.92 -5.67
CA ARG A 16 1.43 7.73 -6.20
C ARG A 16 2.36 6.90 -7.08
N PHE A 17 3.12 7.56 -7.97
CA PHE A 17 4.07 6.88 -8.83
C PHE A 17 5.18 6.21 -8.01
N ALA A 18 5.78 6.92 -7.04
CA ALA A 18 6.84 6.40 -6.18
C ALA A 18 6.38 5.18 -5.36
N LEU A 19 5.19 5.27 -4.74
CA LEU A 19 4.61 4.15 -3.98
C LEU A 19 4.26 2.97 -4.90
N GLY A 20 3.68 3.25 -6.07
CA GLY A 20 3.36 2.23 -7.06
C GLY A 20 4.62 1.53 -7.57
N TRP A 21 5.70 2.28 -7.85
CA TRP A 21 6.98 1.73 -8.22
C TRP A 21 7.55 0.81 -7.12
N HIS A 22 7.51 1.25 -5.87
CA HIS A 22 8.00 0.45 -4.75
C HIS A 22 7.25 -0.88 -4.61
N LEU A 23 5.92 -0.86 -4.64
CA LEU A 23 5.09 -2.07 -4.56
C LEU A 23 5.29 -2.97 -5.79
N ALA A 24 5.35 -2.39 -7.00
CA ALA A 24 5.61 -3.14 -8.22
C ALA A 24 6.99 -3.81 -8.19
N TYR A 25 8.02 -3.10 -7.72
CA TYR A 25 9.36 -3.63 -7.57
C TYR A 25 9.40 -4.84 -6.63
N LEU A 26 8.73 -4.75 -5.47
CA LEU A 26 8.60 -5.87 -4.54
C LEU A 26 7.88 -7.06 -5.18
N GLY A 27 6.81 -6.81 -5.93
CA GLY A 27 6.07 -7.83 -6.67
C GLY A 27 6.90 -8.49 -7.78
N VAL A 28 7.60 -7.69 -8.61
CA VAL A 28 8.50 -8.21 -9.63
C VAL A 28 9.59 -9.08 -9.01
N TRP A 29 10.21 -8.57 -7.95
CA TRP A 29 11.28 -9.31 -7.27
C TRP A 29 10.78 -10.63 -6.69
N ALA A 30 9.57 -10.66 -6.11
CA ALA A 30 8.97 -11.86 -5.59
C ALA A 30 8.61 -12.88 -6.68
N VAL A 31 8.16 -12.41 -7.86
CA VAL A 31 7.81 -13.29 -9.01
C VAL A 31 9.05 -13.80 -9.74
N THR A 32 10.11 -12.96 -9.86
CA THR A 32 11.31 -13.30 -10.66
C THR A 32 12.40 -13.98 -9.88
N SER A 33 12.43 -13.89 -8.55
CA SER A 33 13.42 -14.62 -7.74
C SER A 33 13.07 -16.10 -7.76
N GLU A 34 13.70 -16.80 -8.72
CA GLU A 34 13.55 -18.22 -9.00
C GLU A 34 13.51 -19.04 -7.69
N TRP A 35 12.31 -19.51 -7.32
CA TRP A 35 12.03 -20.53 -6.29
C TRP A 35 12.46 -20.25 -4.84
N ASN A 36 13.21 -19.19 -4.56
CA ASN A 36 13.82 -18.96 -3.24
C ASN A 36 13.19 -17.82 -2.43
N TYR A 37 12.30 -17.01 -3.02
CA TYR A 37 11.66 -15.96 -2.26
C TYR A 37 10.32 -16.42 -1.69
N SER A 38 10.28 -16.53 -0.38
CA SER A 38 9.05 -16.79 0.36
C SER A 38 9.00 -15.93 1.61
N TRP A 39 7.84 -15.37 1.88
CA TRP A 39 7.59 -14.68 3.16
C TRP A 39 7.58 -15.63 4.36
N ALA A 40 7.71 -16.94 4.14
CA ALA A 40 7.74 -17.94 5.21
C ALA A 40 8.76 -17.62 6.31
N GLY A 41 9.91 -17.05 5.95
CA GLY A 41 10.90 -16.59 6.92
C GLY A 41 10.34 -15.56 7.90
N CYS A 42 9.67 -14.53 7.37
CA CYS A 42 9.02 -13.50 8.17
C CYS A 42 7.92 -14.08 9.07
N PHE A 43 7.07 -14.96 8.52
CA PHE A 43 5.98 -15.60 9.26
C PHE A 43 6.48 -16.51 10.38
N ARG A 44 7.57 -17.27 10.16
CA ARG A 44 8.18 -18.14 11.19
C ARG A 44 8.82 -17.35 12.32
N CYS A 45 9.35 -16.16 12.01
CA CYS A 45 9.98 -15.28 12.98
C CYS A 45 9.00 -14.38 13.73
N ALA A 46 7.70 -14.48 13.47
CA ALA A 46 6.71 -13.66 14.16
C ALA A 46 6.66 -13.97 15.67
N HIS A 47 6.85 -12.93 16.51
CA HIS A 47 6.96 -13.09 17.97
C HIS A 47 5.85 -12.35 18.73
N TRP A 48 5.04 -11.55 18.06
CA TRP A 48 4.08 -10.67 18.69
C TRP A 48 2.69 -11.33 18.86
N ILE A 49 1.65 -10.53 19.13
CA ILE A 49 0.31 -10.93 19.58
C ILE A 49 -0.27 -12.15 18.82
N PHE A 50 -0.04 -12.22 17.51
CA PHE A 50 -0.50 -13.32 16.65
C PHE A 50 0.63 -14.27 16.21
N GLY A 51 1.76 -14.26 16.91
CA GLY A 51 2.95 -15.03 16.52
C GLY A 51 2.69 -16.54 16.38
N CYS A 52 1.83 -17.12 17.22
CA CYS A 52 1.45 -18.54 17.09
C CYS A 52 0.75 -18.82 15.75
N LEU A 53 -0.21 -17.96 15.37
CA LEU A 53 -0.95 -18.09 14.11
C LEU A 53 -0.04 -17.92 12.92
N PHE A 54 0.78 -16.87 12.90
CA PHE A 54 1.71 -16.62 11.79
C PHE A 54 2.75 -17.73 11.64
N ARG A 55 3.28 -18.27 12.75
CA ARG A 55 4.20 -19.41 12.69
C ARG A 55 3.52 -20.68 12.19
N ALA A 56 2.27 -20.94 12.56
CA ALA A 56 1.52 -22.06 12.05
C ALA A 56 1.34 -21.96 10.53
N ILE A 57 0.98 -20.77 10.02
CA ILE A 57 0.89 -20.49 8.58
C ILE A 57 2.28 -20.67 7.91
N GLY A 58 3.33 -20.08 8.48
CA GLY A 58 4.69 -20.11 7.94
C GLY A 58 5.33 -21.50 7.90
N ASN A 59 4.85 -22.42 8.74
CA ASN A 59 5.29 -23.82 8.74
C ASN A 59 4.50 -24.72 7.79
N SER A 60 3.38 -24.27 7.27
CA SER A 60 2.55 -25.00 6.31
C SER A 60 2.94 -24.63 4.88
N ALA A 61 3.57 -25.53 4.15
CA ALA A 61 4.00 -25.29 2.77
C ALA A 61 2.83 -24.93 1.83
N ALA A 62 1.69 -25.60 2.00
CA ALA A 62 0.49 -25.32 1.19
C ALA A 62 -0.08 -23.93 1.45
N MET A 63 -0.20 -23.53 2.73
CA MET A 63 -0.71 -22.19 3.09
C MET A 63 0.27 -21.10 2.62
N MET A 64 1.58 -21.29 2.81
CA MET A 64 2.58 -20.34 2.37
C MET A 64 2.61 -20.19 0.86
N GLY A 65 2.47 -21.28 0.09
CA GLY A 65 2.38 -21.18 -1.36
C GLY A 65 1.23 -20.30 -1.83
N CYS A 66 0.06 -20.40 -1.20
CA CYS A 66 -1.08 -19.50 -1.50
C CYS A 66 -0.77 -18.06 -1.10
N VAL A 67 -0.20 -17.83 0.10
CA VAL A 67 0.16 -16.49 0.59
C VAL A 67 1.20 -15.84 -0.33
N ASP A 68 2.27 -16.55 -0.65
CA ASP A 68 3.34 -16.05 -1.52
C ASP A 68 2.80 -15.69 -2.91
N PHE A 69 1.93 -16.54 -3.49
CA PHE A 69 1.29 -16.24 -4.77
C PHE A 69 0.43 -14.99 -4.72
N VAL A 70 -0.46 -14.87 -3.73
CA VAL A 70 -1.37 -13.71 -3.59
C VAL A 70 -0.58 -12.43 -3.32
N LEU A 71 0.45 -12.48 -2.47
CA LEU A 71 1.27 -11.31 -2.17
C LEU A 71 2.12 -10.88 -3.37
N ALA A 72 2.79 -11.80 -4.06
CA ALA A 72 3.64 -11.48 -5.20
C ALA A 72 2.84 -10.83 -6.35
N TRP A 73 1.78 -11.50 -6.81
CA TRP A 73 0.95 -10.99 -7.90
C TRP A 73 0.09 -9.81 -7.47
N GLY A 74 -0.39 -9.79 -6.23
CA GLY A 74 -1.16 -8.68 -5.67
C GLY A 74 -0.33 -7.40 -5.58
N LEU A 75 0.92 -7.48 -5.10
CA LEU A 75 1.84 -6.33 -5.04
C LEU A 75 2.19 -5.80 -6.44
N LEU A 76 2.47 -6.70 -7.37
CA LEU A 76 2.75 -6.32 -8.76
C LEU A 76 1.56 -5.60 -9.38
N ALA A 77 0.36 -6.18 -9.28
CA ALA A 77 -0.85 -5.59 -9.82
C ALA A 77 -1.19 -4.25 -9.13
N ALA A 78 -1.14 -4.19 -7.80
CA ALA A 78 -1.39 -2.97 -7.05
C ALA A 78 -0.41 -1.85 -7.40
N GLY A 79 0.88 -2.18 -7.52
CA GLY A 79 1.92 -1.22 -7.92
C GLY A 79 1.66 -0.64 -9.31
N VAL A 80 1.40 -1.48 -10.31
CA VAL A 80 1.10 -1.06 -11.68
C VAL A 80 -0.19 -0.21 -11.73
N LEU A 81 -1.24 -0.62 -11.04
CA LEU A 81 -2.51 0.13 -10.99
C LEU A 81 -2.35 1.50 -10.33
N LEU A 82 -1.52 1.61 -9.28
CA LEU A 82 -1.17 2.89 -8.67
C LEU A 82 -0.42 3.79 -9.63
N MET A 83 0.59 3.26 -10.35
CA MET A 83 1.35 4.04 -11.35
C MET A 83 0.46 4.55 -12.47
N LEU A 84 -0.39 3.69 -13.02
CA LEU A 84 -1.34 4.05 -14.09
C LEU A 84 -2.45 4.99 -13.61
N GLY A 85 -2.67 5.10 -12.30
CA GLY A 85 -3.75 5.89 -11.72
C GLY A 85 -5.15 5.30 -11.92
N ARG A 86 -5.23 4.03 -12.29
CA ARG A 86 -6.48 3.30 -12.42
C ARG A 86 -6.71 2.47 -11.16
N LEU A 87 -7.97 2.39 -10.72
CA LEU A 87 -8.33 1.62 -9.51
C LEU A 87 -7.44 1.94 -8.29
N VAL A 88 -7.11 3.23 -8.11
CA VAL A 88 -6.18 3.68 -7.04
C VAL A 88 -6.66 3.28 -5.64
N ARG A 89 -7.98 3.32 -5.38
CA ARG A 89 -8.53 2.94 -4.07
C ARG A 89 -8.25 1.47 -3.71
N PRO A 90 -8.67 0.46 -4.51
CA PRO A 90 -8.41 -0.93 -4.18
C PRO A 90 -6.90 -1.25 -4.18
N ALA A 91 -6.12 -0.66 -5.08
CA ALA A 91 -4.67 -0.85 -5.09
C ALA A 91 -4.00 -0.29 -3.83
N ALA A 92 -4.41 0.90 -3.38
CA ALA A 92 -3.90 1.49 -2.14
C ALA A 92 -4.33 0.69 -0.91
N VAL A 93 -5.58 0.21 -0.84
CA VAL A 93 -6.05 -0.66 0.25
C VAL A 93 -5.23 -1.94 0.32
N PHE A 94 -4.95 -2.59 -0.83
CA PHE A 94 -4.11 -3.79 -0.85
C PHE A 94 -2.69 -3.48 -0.33
N GLY A 95 -2.09 -2.37 -0.76
CA GLY A 95 -0.78 -1.92 -0.27
C GLY A 95 -0.78 -1.65 1.24
N ILE A 96 -1.82 -0.98 1.76
CA ILE A 96 -1.97 -0.72 3.20
C ILE A 96 -2.08 -2.03 3.99
N VAL A 97 -2.91 -2.97 3.53
CA VAL A 97 -3.08 -4.28 4.19
C VAL A 97 -1.77 -5.05 4.20
N TYR A 98 -1.03 -5.06 3.09
CA TYR A 98 0.28 -5.69 3.01
C TYR A 98 1.29 -5.07 4.00
N LEU A 99 1.42 -3.74 4.00
CA LEU A 99 2.35 -3.03 4.88
C LEU A 99 1.99 -3.19 6.35
N ALA A 100 0.69 -3.15 6.67
CA ALA A 100 0.19 -3.39 8.03
C ALA A 100 0.46 -4.84 8.47
N LEU A 101 0.27 -5.82 7.57
CA LEU A 101 0.59 -7.21 7.82
C LEU A 101 2.08 -7.39 8.13
N MET A 102 2.96 -6.81 7.32
CA MET A 102 4.41 -6.86 7.54
C MET A 102 4.82 -6.19 8.85
N TYR A 103 4.19 -5.05 9.20
CA TYR A 103 4.42 -4.38 10.47
C TYR A 103 3.99 -5.23 11.68
N VAL A 104 2.86 -5.92 11.60
CA VAL A 104 2.36 -6.80 12.67
C VAL A 104 3.21 -8.06 12.81
N ILE A 105 3.67 -8.64 11.70
CA ILE A 105 4.52 -9.84 11.72
C ILE A 105 5.90 -9.53 12.30
N ASN A 106 6.48 -8.40 11.90
CA ASN A 106 7.85 -8.01 12.28
C ASN A 106 7.89 -6.55 12.76
N PRO A 107 7.31 -6.26 13.95
CA PRO A 107 7.33 -4.93 14.51
C PRO A 107 8.77 -4.48 14.78
N PRO A 108 9.07 -3.18 14.69
CA PRO A 108 10.39 -2.65 15.01
C PRO A 108 10.75 -3.01 16.45
N HIS A 109 11.84 -3.77 16.61
CA HIS A 109 12.24 -4.29 17.92
C HIS A 109 12.97 -3.21 18.72
N PHE A 110 12.53 -3.00 19.96
CA PHE A 110 13.33 -2.31 20.95
C PHE A 110 14.57 -3.15 21.29
N GLY A 111 15.76 -2.66 20.96
CA GLY A 111 16.93 -3.04 21.71
C GLY A 111 17.93 -4.03 21.14
N HIS A 112 17.87 -4.45 19.85
CA HIS A 112 18.90 -5.39 19.36
C HIS A 112 19.98 -4.81 18.44
N THR A 113 19.92 -3.54 18.05
CA THR A 113 20.92 -2.92 17.15
C THR A 113 21.57 -1.64 17.68
N GLY A 114 21.51 -1.36 18.97
CA GLY A 114 22.19 -0.18 19.56
C GLY A 114 21.70 1.19 19.07
N GLU A 115 20.83 1.23 18.09
CA GLU A 115 20.18 2.45 17.62
C GLU A 115 18.81 2.54 18.29
N SER A 116 18.72 3.46 19.24
CA SER A 116 17.47 3.81 19.92
C SER A 116 16.51 4.49 18.93
N HIS A 117 15.83 3.71 18.12
CA HIS A 117 14.71 4.22 17.35
C HIS A 117 13.55 4.54 18.30
N PHE A 118 13.57 5.74 18.83
CA PHE A 118 12.65 6.24 19.85
C PHE A 118 11.22 6.49 19.31
N LEU A 119 11.00 6.29 18.02
CA LEU A 119 9.71 6.44 17.37
C LEU A 119 9.34 5.14 16.67
N TYR A 120 8.19 4.57 17.03
CA TYR A 120 7.53 3.46 16.33
C TYR A 120 7.13 3.76 14.87
N VAL A 121 7.69 4.80 14.29
CA VAL A 121 7.44 5.20 12.90
C VAL A 121 8.49 4.53 12.02
N ASP A 122 8.18 3.30 11.63
CA ASP A 122 8.95 2.56 10.63
C ASP A 122 8.54 3.00 9.20
N ARG A 123 9.37 2.67 8.24
CA ARG A 123 9.11 2.87 6.80
C ARG A 123 7.69 2.44 6.40
N ASN A 124 7.23 1.30 6.90
CA ASN A 124 5.89 0.78 6.62
C ASN A 124 4.78 1.74 7.06
N VAL A 125 4.92 2.37 8.24
CA VAL A 125 3.96 3.35 8.75
C VAL A 125 3.93 4.60 7.87
N VAL A 126 5.10 5.09 7.44
CA VAL A 126 5.19 6.25 6.54
C VAL A 126 4.52 5.94 5.19
N GLU A 127 4.79 4.79 4.61
CA GLU A 127 4.18 4.36 3.35
C GLU A 127 2.66 4.20 3.47
N ILE A 128 2.16 3.64 4.58
CA ILE A 128 0.71 3.57 4.87
C ILE A 128 0.09 4.97 4.90
N LEU A 129 0.69 5.92 5.63
CA LEU A 129 0.20 7.30 5.70
C LEU A 129 0.18 7.96 4.31
N MET A 130 1.21 7.75 3.51
CA MET A 130 1.27 8.26 2.15
C MET A 130 0.16 7.66 1.26
N LEU A 131 -0.12 6.34 1.37
CA LEU A 131 -1.22 5.69 0.65
C LEU A 131 -2.59 6.23 1.07
N VAL A 132 -2.78 6.48 2.37
CA VAL A 132 -4.00 7.11 2.90
C VAL A 132 -4.17 8.52 2.34
N CYS A 133 -3.11 9.33 2.30
CA CYS A 133 -3.14 10.66 1.69
C CYS A 133 -3.53 10.61 0.20
N VAL A 134 -2.98 9.67 -0.56
CA VAL A 134 -3.31 9.48 -1.98
C VAL A 134 -4.78 9.08 -2.18
N MET A 135 -5.32 8.24 -1.30
CA MET A 135 -6.74 7.85 -1.32
C MET A 135 -7.67 9.02 -0.98
N ALA A 136 -7.34 9.76 0.08
CA ALA A 136 -8.14 10.90 0.55
C ALA A 136 -8.22 12.01 -0.52
N TRP A 137 -7.08 12.34 -1.13
CA TRP A 137 -7.01 13.33 -2.21
C TRP A 137 -7.93 12.99 -3.39
N ARG A 138 -7.94 11.72 -3.81
CA ARG A 138 -8.79 11.28 -4.92
C ARG A 138 -10.28 11.28 -4.55
N GLY A 139 -10.61 11.04 -3.28
CA GLY A 139 -11.98 11.17 -2.77
C GLY A 139 -12.50 12.59 -2.95
N LYS A 140 -11.77 13.55 -2.45
CA LYS A 140 -12.10 14.98 -2.53
C LYS A 140 -12.31 15.45 -3.98
N LYS A 141 -11.41 15.10 -4.89
CA LYS A 141 -11.53 15.49 -6.30
C LYS A 141 -12.75 14.89 -7.00
N LYS A 142 -13.19 13.70 -6.59
CA LYS A 142 -14.40 13.09 -7.13
C LYS A 142 -15.66 13.81 -6.65
N GLU A 143 -15.71 14.22 -5.39
CA GLU A 143 -16.79 15.01 -4.81
C GLU A 143 -16.92 16.37 -5.48
N GLU A 144 -15.82 17.13 -5.63
CA GLU A 144 -15.80 18.41 -6.33
C GLU A 144 -16.29 18.31 -7.78
N ASN A 145 -15.95 17.24 -8.49
CA ASN A 145 -16.42 17.01 -9.86
C ASN A 145 -17.92 16.68 -9.91
N MET A 146 -18.46 15.94 -8.94
CA MET A 146 -19.89 15.66 -8.88
C MET A 146 -20.70 16.92 -8.59
N GLU A 147 -20.26 17.74 -7.64
CA GLU A 147 -20.90 19.02 -7.32
C GLU A 147 -20.94 19.96 -8.54
N MET A 148 -19.86 20.04 -9.32
CA MET A 148 -19.84 20.84 -10.55
C MET A 148 -20.80 20.33 -11.64
N VAL A 149 -20.97 19.02 -11.74
CA VAL A 149 -21.92 18.41 -12.69
C VAL A 149 -23.36 18.73 -12.26
N GLU A 150 -23.70 18.53 -11.00
CA GLU A 150 -25.01 18.82 -10.44
C GLU A 150 -25.37 20.32 -10.59
N GLU A 151 -24.41 21.22 -10.36
CA GLU A 151 -24.63 22.67 -10.54
C GLU A 151 -24.83 23.03 -12.03
N SER A 152 -24.16 22.34 -12.96
CA SER A 152 -24.33 22.57 -14.38
C SER A 152 -25.70 22.07 -14.89
N GLU A 153 -26.14 20.90 -14.42
CA GLU A 153 -27.46 20.35 -14.75
C GLU A 153 -28.60 21.21 -14.17
N ALA A 154 -28.43 21.71 -12.94
CA ALA A 154 -29.41 22.59 -12.32
C ALA A 154 -29.58 23.93 -13.07
N LYS A 155 -28.50 24.46 -13.65
CA LYS A 155 -28.57 25.68 -14.50
C LYS A 155 -29.26 25.41 -15.83
N GLU A 156 -29.02 24.28 -16.45
CA GLU A 156 -29.63 23.89 -17.72
C GLU A 156 -31.15 23.64 -17.60
N VAL A 157 -31.62 23.18 -16.43
CA VAL A 157 -33.06 22.99 -16.16
C VAL A 157 -33.77 24.31 -15.82
N ALA A 158 -33.03 25.35 -15.43
CA ALA A 158 -33.59 26.66 -15.06
C ALA A 158 -33.72 27.64 -16.24
N GLU A 159 -33.14 27.36 -17.38
CA GLU A 159 -33.30 28.07 -18.67
C GLU A 159 -34.43 27.46 -19.52
#